data_a7d1b0bec77f6dfe4d3f413c10a9478a
#
_entry.id   a7d1b0bec77f6dfe4d3f413c10a9478a
#
_cell.length_a   1.000
_cell.length_b   1.000
_cell.length_c   1.000
_cell.angle_alpha   90.00
_cell.angle_beta   90.00
_cell.angle_gamma   90.00
#
_symmetry.space_group_name_H-M   'P 1'
#
loop_
_entity.id
_entity.type
_entity.pdbx_description
1 polymer ?
#
loop_
_entity_poly.entity_id
_entity_poly.type
_entity_poly.pdbx_seq_one_letter_code
_entity_poly.pdbx_strand_id
1 'polypeptide(L)'
;MTTPLHDPAVPPSAAARREARNTLWLEVYQVIARVGWIFKTETIIMPAVLDAVVDSGALRGLLPVLNRGGQSVPPLFAAGSLARMPRKQWALLRTSLAMAAWFGILALAWQPLAARRPDLLAALFLVLYALFSASNGLNQLVVASLQGKLVSPGHRGRAMVVSVAVGSVLAILAAVWLLGPWLEQPDGFPKIFAATAGFFALASIVPLFLDEPADPPEIVRGSTDAMAGQRLFSGWARALESDPALVRLCLVAACFSAVLMLFPHYQAFARDRLGSRIGSLLTWVVVQNAATGIVSLVAGPVSDRRGTRVVLLWLVALSATTPLVVTLLSLLPRAVAVDWFWIVYAPLGLNPISLKLFTNYALELAPRSADHPRYVSIVGGALAAPFVLSPLIGLAVDAVGFRPVFVAGSAVIAAGAALAIALPEPRRR
;
A
#
# COMPACT_ATOMS: atom_id res chain seq x y z
N MET A 1 29.98 18.77 46.30
CA MET A 1 28.76 18.38 45.59
C MET A 1 28.19 19.63 44.95
N THR A 2 28.57 19.93 43.71
CA THR A 2 28.05 21.04 42.92
C THR A 2 27.00 20.49 41.98
N THR A 3 25.75 20.85 42.22
CA THR A 3 24.61 20.61 41.32
C THR A 3 24.92 21.18 39.94
N PRO A 4 24.76 20.43 38.83
CA PRO A 4 24.91 21.01 37.50
C PRO A 4 23.75 21.97 37.29
N LEU A 5 24.09 23.26 37.07
CA LEU A 5 23.20 24.29 36.60
C LEU A 5 22.54 23.81 35.29
N HIS A 6 21.22 23.78 35.30
CA HIS A 6 20.39 23.54 34.13
C HIS A 6 20.66 24.67 33.13
N ASP A 7 21.41 24.38 32.06
CA ASP A 7 21.67 25.31 30.98
C ASP A 7 20.31 25.69 30.35
N PRO A 8 19.93 26.95 30.25
CA PRO A 8 18.67 27.35 29.63
C PRO A 8 18.71 26.92 28.16
N ALA A 9 17.75 26.08 27.75
CA ALA A 9 17.66 25.52 26.43
C ALA A 9 17.79 26.63 25.36
N VAL A 10 18.88 26.58 24.58
CA VAL A 10 19.12 27.54 23.50
C VAL A 10 17.90 27.51 22.56
N PRO A 11 17.25 28.63 22.25
CA PRO A 11 16.06 28.61 21.38
C PRO A 11 16.40 28.05 20.03
N PRO A 12 15.54 27.15 19.48
CA PRO A 12 15.83 26.47 18.20
C PRO A 12 16.05 27.50 17.09
N SER A 13 17.04 27.24 16.24
CA SER A 13 17.34 28.07 15.07
C SER A 13 16.13 28.23 14.17
N ALA A 14 16.07 29.27 13.33
CA ALA A 14 14.98 29.46 12.36
C ALA A 14 14.83 28.25 11.43
N ALA A 15 15.94 27.61 11.07
CA ALA A 15 15.94 26.38 10.26
C ALA A 15 15.31 25.20 11.00
N ALA A 16 15.63 25.00 12.28
CA ALA A 16 15.04 23.93 13.10
C ALA A 16 13.53 24.14 13.31
N ARG A 17 13.08 25.38 13.50
CA ARG A 17 11.63 25.69 13.58
C ARG A 17 10.91 25.42 12.27
N ARG A 18 11.52 25.73 11.12
CA ARG A 18 10.97 25.41 9.80
C ARG A 18 10.86 23.90 9.60
N GLU A 19 11.90 23.15 9.92
CA GLU A 19 11.89 21.70 9.84
C GLU A 19 10.79 21.08 10.70
N ALA A 20 10.69 21.49 11.97
CA ALA A 20 9.66 21.02 12.90
C ALA A 20 8.24 21.30 12.37
N ARG A 21 7.99 22.50 11.84
CA ARG A 21 6.71 22.86 11.22
C ARG A 21 6.40 22.01 9.99
N ASN A 22 7.35 21.83 9.10
CA ASN A 22 7.17 21.01 7.91
C ASN A 22 6.95 19.53 8.25
N THR A 23 7.67 19.01 9.24
CA THR A 23 7.48 17.66 9.74
C THR A 23 6.06 17.46 10.26
N LEU A 24 5.58 18.40 11.11
CA LEU A 24 4.21 18.35 11.63
C LEU A 24 3.16 18.35 10.52
N TRP A 25 3.28 19.22 9.52
CA TRP A 25 2.30 19.27 8.42
C TRP A 25 2.36 18.02 7.54
N LEU A 26 3.54 17.44 7.31
CA LEU A 26 3.65 16.18 6.59
C LEU A 26 3.05 15.00 7.38
N GLU A 27 3.18 15.00 8.71
CA GLU A 27 2.50 14.03 9.58
C GLU A 27 0.98 14.21 9.53
N VAL A 28 0.47 15.44 9.64
CA VAL A 28 -0.96 15.75 9.51
C VAL A 28 -1.50 15.27 8.15
N TYR A 29 -0.76 15.55 7.07
CA TYR A 29 -1.09 15.04 5.74
C TYR A 29 -1.26 13.52 5.72
N GLN A 30 -0.28 12.80 6.26
CA GLN A 30 -0.29 11.33 6.26
C GLN A 30 -1.40 10.76 7.14
N VAL A 31 -1.71 11.40 8.26
CA VAL A 31 -2.82 11.00 9.14
C VAL A 31 -4.15 11.15 8.40
N ILE A 32 -4.42 12.31 7.80
CA ILE A 32 -5.66 12.56 7.04
C ILE A 32 -5.78 11.58 5.87
N ALA A 33 -4.72 11.43 5.08
CA ALA A 33 -4.70 10.49 3.96
C ALA A 33 -4.96 9.05 4.42
N ARG A 34 -4.42 8.63 5.56
CA ARG A 34 -4.64 7.30 6.13
C ARG A 34 -6.10 7.08 6.56
N VAL A 35 -6.74 8.10 7.13
CA VAL A 35 -8.18 8.03 7.44
C VAL A 35 -9.00 7.91 6.16
N GLY A 36 -8.69 8.67 5.10
CA GLY A 36 -9.34 8.51 3.80
C GLY A 36 -9.14 7.12 3.20
N TRP A 37 -7.98 6.51 3.44
CA TRP A 37 -7.65 5.18 2.93
C TRP A 37 -8.51 4.06 3.51
N ILE A 38 -9.01 4.19 4.75
CA ILE A 38 -9.82 3.14 5.39
C ILE A 38 -11.12 2.87 4.63
N PHE A 39 -11.73 3.92 4.06
CA PHE A 39 -12.99 3.83 3.31
C PHE A 39 -12.85 3.12 1.96
N LYS A 40 -11.62 3.03 1.43
CA LYS A 40 -11.35 2.38 0.16
C LYS A 40 -10.44 1.15 0.32
N THR A 41 -10.43 0.48 1.47
CA THR A 41 -9.59 -0.69 1.71
C THR A 41 -9.65 -1.68 0.54
N GLU A 42 -8.49 -1.89 -0.09
CA GLU A 42 -8.36 -2.62 -1.36
C GLU A 42 -8.70 -4.10 -1.25
N THR A 43 -8.43 -4.66 -0.07
CA THR A 43 -8.61 -6.08 0.21
C THR A 43 -10.05 -6.44 0.57
N ILE A 44 -10.88 -5.45 0.91
CA ILE A 44 -12.20 -5.68 1.51
C ILE A 44 -13.26 -4.84 0.82
N ILE A 45 -13.13 -3.50 0.84
CA ILE A 45 -14.18 -2.59 0.39
C ILE A 45 -14.27 -2.56 -1.13
N MET A 46 -13.14 -2.43 -1.84
CA MET A 46 -13.14 -2.33 -3.31
C MET A 46 -13.68 -3.60 -3.99
N PRO A 47 -13.33 -4.83 -3.57
CA PRO A 47 -13.98 -6.03 -4.07
C PRO A 47 -15.49 -6.06 -3.76
N ALA A 48 -15.90 -5.69 -2.55
CA ALA A 48 -17.33 -5.67 -2.17
C ALA A 48 -18.13 -4.68 -3.03
N VAL A 49 -17.55 -3.52 -3.35
CA VAL A 49 -18.16 -2.53 -4.25
C VAL A 49 -18.35 -3.11 -5.65
N LEU A 50 -17.33 -3.77 -6.20
CA LEU A 50 -17.41 -4.36 -7.55
C LEU A 50 -18.45 -5.48 -7.58
N ASP A 51 -18.45 -6.34 -6.56
CA ASP A 51 -19.38 -7.47 -6.43
C ASP A 51 -20.84 -7.04 -6.21
N ALA A 52 -21.07 -5.83 -5.70
CA ALA A 52 -22.41 -5.27 -5.60
C ALA A 52 -22.99 -4.87 -6.97
N VAL A 53 -22.15 -4.74 -8.00
CA VAL A 53 -22.54 -4.30 -9.34
C VAL A 53 -22.45 -5.45 -10.36
N VAL A 54 -21.35 -6.21 -10.33
CA VAL A 54 -21.08 -7.32 -11.27
C VAL A 54 -20.39 -8.47 -10.54
N ASP A 55 -20.94 -9.66 -10.67
CA ASP A 55 -20.35 -10.88 -10.11
C ASP A 55 -19.46 -11.56 -11.16
N SER A 56 -18.18 -11.21 -11.17
CA SER A 56 -17.17 -11.76 -12.09
C SER A 56 -15.80 -11.87 -11.42
N GLY A 57 -15.26 -13.09 -11.35
CA GLY A 57 -13.92 -13.33 -10.83
C GLY A 57 -12.84 -12.65 -11.65
N ALA A 58 -12.98 -12.61 -12.98
CA ALA A 58 -12.05 -11.94 -13.88
C ALA A 58 -11.97 -10.42 -13.58
N LEU A 59 -13.12 -9.76 -13.39
CA LEU A 59 -13.15 -8.33 -13.06
C LEU A 59 -12.60 -8.06 -11.65
N ARG A 60 -12.88 -8.94 -10.68
CA ARG A 60 -12.23 -8.88 -9.36
C ARG A 60 -10.71 -8.98 -9.48
N GLY A 61 -10.21 -9.86 -10.35
CA GLY A 61 -8.79 -10.01 -10.64
C GLY A 61 -8.13 -8.78 -11.27
N LEU A 62 -8.89 -7.86 -11.87
CA LEU A 62 -8.35 -6.58 -12.35
C LEU A 62 -7.99 -5.61 -11.21
N LEU A 63 -8.64 -5.68 -10.05
CA LEU A 63 -8.38 -4.74 -8.95
C LEU A 63 -6.92 -4.71 -8.51
N PRO A 64 -6.23 -5.84 -8.25
CA PRO A 64 -4.80 -5.83 -7.95
C PRO A 64 -3.94 -5.28 -9.09
N VAL A 65 -4.28 -5.59 -10.35
CA VAL A 65 -3.55 -5.08 -11.54
C VAL A 65 -3.64 -3.56 -11.59
N LEU A 66 -4.85 -3.01 -11.52
CA LEU A 66 -5.09 -1.58 -11.60
C LEU A 66 -4.45 -0.83 -10.42
N ASN A 67 -4.53 -1.42 -9.23
CA ASN A 67 -3.91 -0.84 -8.04
C ASN A 67 -2.39 -0.81 -8.17
N ARG A 68 -1.76 -1.97 -8.36
CA ARG A 68 -0.30 -2.08 -8.38
C ARG A 68 0.31 -1.45 -9.63
N GLY A 69 -0.31 -1.65 -10.78
CA GLY A 69 0.09 -0.99 -12.03
C GLY A 69 0.02 0.53 -11.89
N GLY A 70 -1.09 1.05 -11.37
CA GLY A 70 -1.27 2.48 -11.12
C GLY A 70 -0.25 3.03 -10.12
N GLN A 71 0.07 2.31 -9.05
CA GLN A 71 1.05 2.77 -8.06
C GLN A 71 2.50 2.71 -8.56
N SER A 72 2.83 1.79 -9.46
CA SER A 72 4.21 1.52 -9.87
C SER A 72 4.60 2.19 -11.19
N VAL A 73 3.72 2.16 -12.20
CA VAL A 73 4.07 2.59 -13.55
C VAL A 73 4.14 4.12 -13.72
N PRO A 74 3.14 4.93 -13.31
CA PRO A 74 3.18 6.37 -13.50
C PRO A 74 4.37 7.06 -12.81
N PRO A 75 4.81 6.67 -11.58
CA PRO A 75 5.99 7.24 -10.95
C PRO A 75 7.27 7.10 -11.76
N LEU A 76 7.44 6.01 -12.53
CA LEU A 76 8.63 5.79 -13.37
C LEU A 76 8.78 6.88 -14.45
N PHE A 77 7.66 7.31 -15.04
CA PHE A 77 7.66 8.35 -16.07
C PHE A 77 7.64 9.77 -15.48
N ALA A 78 7.06 9.95 -14.30
CA ALA A 78 6.90 11.25 -13.68
C ALA A 78 8.12 11.70 -12.85
N ALA A 79 9.03 10.80 -12.47
CA ALA A 79 10.16 11.11 -11.62
C ALA A 79 11.02 12.26 -12.16
N GLY A 80 11.34 12.25 -13.47
CA GLY A 80 12.10 13.31 -14.11
C GLY A 80 11.35 14.66 -14.16
N SER A 81 10.03 14.63 -14.35
CA SER A 81 9.20 15.83 -14.31
C SER A 81 9.11 16.42 -12.92
N LEU A 82 8.97 15.56 -11.90
CA LEU A 82 8.93 15.98 -10.51
C LEU A 82 10.29 16.57 -10.05
N ALA A 83 11.40 15.98 -10.48
CA ALA A 83 12.73 16.49 -10.16
C ALA A 83 12.95 17.92 -10.71
N ARG A 84 12.32 18.28 -11.82
CA ARG A 84 12.38 19.62 -12.42
C ARG A 84 11.45 20.66 -11.77
N MET A 85 10.56 20.26 -10.87
CA MET A 85 9.68 21.20 -10.17
C MET A 85 10.44 21.92 -9.05
N PRO A 86 10.50 23.27 -9.04
CA PRO A 86 11.19 24.02 -7.99
C PRO A 86 10.57 23.80 -6.61
N ARG A 87 9.25 23.65 -6.56
CA ARG A 87 8.46 23.39 -5.36
C ARG A 87 7.53 22.20 -5.59
N LYS A 88 7.76 21.12 -4.86
CA LYS A 88 7.03 19.86 -5.00
C LYS A 88 5.72 19.84 -4.24
N GLN A 89 5.51 20.80 -3.31
CA GLN A 89 4.24 20.95 -2.59
C GLN A 89 3.04 21.13 -3.53
N TRP A 90 3.21 21.78 -4.68
CA TRP A 90 2.14 21.92 -5.68
C TRP A 90 1.81 20.61 -6.39
N ALA A 91 2.78 19.74 -6.55
CA ALA A 91 2.53 18.38 -7.03
C ALA A 91 1.75 17.55 -6.00
N LEU A 92 2.05 17.71 -4.71
CA LEU A 92 1.29 17.07 -3.63
C LEU A 92 -0.17 17.52 -3.62
N LEU A 93 -0.41 18.82 -3.73
CA LEU A 93 -1.76 19.38 -3.84
C LEU A 93 -2.52 18.79 -5.04
N ARG A 94 -1.92 18.83 -6.24
CA ARG A 94 -2.56 18.35 -7.47
C ARG A 94 -2.89 16.86 -7.44
N THR A 95 -1.95 16.02 -6.94
CA THR A 95 -2.17 14.57 -6.85
C THR A 95 -3.24 14.23 -5.83
N SER A 96 -3.29 14.93 -4.70
CA SER A 96 -4.33 14.74 -3.66
C SER A 96 -5.71 15.17 -4.17
N LEU A 97 -5.80 16.31 -4.87
CA LEU A 97 -7.05 16.74 -5.52
C LEU A 97 -7.52 15.76 -6.60
N ALA A 98 -6.60 15.22 -7.39
CA ALA A 98 -6.94 14.18 -8.37
C ALA A 98 -7.51 12.94 -7.67
N MET A 99 -6.88 12.47 -6.59
CA MET A 99 -7.40 11.35 -5.80
C MET A 99 -8.81 11.63 -5.26
N ALA A 100 -9.05 12.85 -4.77
CA ALA A 100 -10.37 13.29 -4.30
C ALA A 100 -11.39 13.31 -5.46
N ALA A 101 -11.01 13.85 -6.61
CA ALA A 101 -11.90 13.99 -7.77
C ALA A 101 -12.41 12.63 -8.28
N TRP A 102 -11.53 11.61 -8.39
CA TRP A 102 -11.94 10.31 -8.91
C TRP A 102 -13.00 9.64 -8.04
N PHE A 103 -12.83 9.66 -6.71
CA PHE A 103 -13.85 9.14 -5.79
C PHE A 103 -15.07 10.06 -5.68
N GLY A 104 -14.92 11.37 -5.82
CA GLY A 104 -16.03 12.32 -5.90
C GLY A 104 -16.92 12.06 -7.12
N ILE A 105 -16.33 11.85 -8.30
CA ILE A 105 -17.06 11.46 -9.51
C ILE A 105 -17.81 10.14 -9.29
N LEU A 106 -17.16 9.15 -8.68
CA LEU A 106 -17.78 7.86 -8.39
C LEU A 106 -18.95 7.99 -7.41
N ALA A 107 -18.83 8.84 -6.38
CA ALA A 107 -19.90 9.11 -5.43
C ALA A 107 -21.14 9.70 -6.11
N LEU A 108 -20.94 10.65 -7.03
CA LEU A 108 -22.02 11.29 -7.78
C LEU A 108 -22.65 10.38 -8.84
N ALA A 109 -21.82 9.55 -9.49
CA ALA A 109 -22.27 8.66 -10.55
C ALA A 109 -22.96 7.40 -10.06
N TRP A 110 -22.76 7.00 -8.79
CA TRP A 110 -23.24 5.72 -8.27
C TRP A 110 -24.75 5.54 -8.38
N GLN A 111 -25.52 6.41 -7.71
CA GLN A 111 -26.97 6.26 -7.65
C GLN A 111 -27.66 6.28 -9.03
N PRO A 112 -27.33 7.23 -9.95
CA PRO A 112 -28.00 7.26 -11.26
C PRO A 112 -27.64 6.07 -12.15
N LEU A 113 -26.45 5.47 -11.98
CA LEU A 113 -26.00 4.35 -12.82
C LEU A 113 -26.34 2.98 -12.25
N ALA A 114 -26.31 2.80 -10.91
CA ALA A 114 -26.49 1.51 -10.27
C ALA A 114 -27.82 0.83 -10.66
N ALA A 115 -28.90 1.61 -10.74
CA ALA A 115 -30.22 1.06 -11.10
C ALA A 115 -30.46 0.91 -12.60
N ARG A 116 -29.77 1.72 -13.45
CA ARG A 116 -30.09 1.85 -14.88
C ARG A 116 -29.06 1.16 -15.79
N ARG A 117 -27.80 1.20 -15.40
CA ARG A 117 -26.64 0.78 -16.24
C ARG A 117 -25.53 0.20 -15.35
N PRO A 118 -25.72 -0.95 -14.70
CA PRO A 118 -24.73 -1.57 -13.80
C PRO A 118 -23.41 -1.86 -14.53
N ASP A 119 -23.46 -2.32 -15.78
CA ASP A 119 -22.23 -2.59 -16.56
C ASP A 119 -21.40 -1.31 -16.79
N LEU A 120 -22.06 -0.19 -17.08
CA LEU A 120 -21.39 1.10 -17.25
C LEU A 120 -20.82 1.57 -15.91
N LEU A 121 -21.51 1.34 -14.79
CA LEU A 121 -21.00 1.66 -13.46
C LEU A 121 -19.77 0.83 -13.12
N ALA A 122 -19.77 -0.47 -13.42
CA ALA A 122 -18.61 -1.33 -13.22
C ALA A 122 -17.40 -0.86 -14.05
N ALA A 123 -17.60 -0.54 -15.32
CA ALA A 123 -16.55 -0.01 -16.19
C ALA A 123 -16.03 1.34 -15.66
N LEU A 124 -16.93 2.26 -15.29
CA LEU A 124 -16.57 3.55 -14.69
C LEU A 124 -15.79 3.38 -13.39
N PHE A 125 -16.24 2.47 -12.51
CA PHE A 125 -15.53 2.15 -11.28
C PHE A 125 -14.10 1.68 -11.55
N LEU A 126 -13.89 0.75 -12.46
CA LEU A 126 -12.55 0.24 -12.78
C LEU A 126 -11.65 1.33 -13.37
N VAL A 127 -12.18 2.18 -14.26
CA VAL A 127 -11.43 3.31 -14.83
C VAL A 127 -11.05 4.32 -13.75
N LEU A 128 -12.01 4.76 -12.94
CA LEU A 128 -11.75 5.73 -11.87
C LEU A 128 -10.81 5.16 -10.79
N TYR A 129 -10.92 3.86 -10.50
CA TYR A 129 -10.02 3.18 -9.59
C TYR A 129 -8.58 3.10 -10.15
N ALA A 130 -8.42 2.87 -11.46
CA ALA A 130 -7.11 2.93 -12.13
C ALA A 130 -6.50 4.33 -12.05
N LEU A 131 -7.29 5.38 -12.35
CA LEU A 131 -6.86 6.77 -12.29
C LEU A 131 -6.52 7.20 -10.86
N PHE A 132 -7.31 6.77 -9.88
CA PHE A 132 -7.00 6.97 -8.47
C PHE A 132 -5.68 6.30 -8.10
N SER A 133 -5.46 5.05 -8.52
CA SER A 133 -4.24 4.29 -8.22
C SER A 133 -3.00 4.92 -8.85
N ALA A 134 -3.13 5.44 -10.08
CA ALA A 134 -2.09 6.22 -10.75
C ALA A 134 -1.77 7.52 -10.00
N SER A 135 -2.81 8.28 -9.62
CA SER A 135 -2.66 9.49 -8.82
C SER A 135 -2.02 9.22 -7.46
N ASN A 136 -2.37 8.11 -6.83
CA ASN A 136 -1.77 7.67 -5.56
C ASN A 136 -0.29 7.29 -5.73
N GLY A 137 0.09 6.59 -6.79
CA GLY A 137 1.51 6.29 -7.06
C GLY A 137 2.34 7.57 -7.20
N LEU A 138 1.84 8.55 -7.96
CA LEU A 138 2.47 9.86 -8.08
C LEU A 138 2.51 10.59 -6.74
N ASN A 139 1.45 10.55 -5.96
CA ASN A 139 1.36 11.15 -4.65
C ASN A 139 2.42 10.58 -3.68
N GLN A 140 2.58 9.27 -3.64
CA GLN A 140 3.61 8.62 -2.82
C GLN A 140 5.03 9.05 -3.21
N LEU A 141 5.32 9.18 -4.51
CA LEU A 141 6.59 9.70 -5.01
C LEU A 141 6.84 11.14 -4.54
N VAL A 142 5.81 11.99 -4.59
CA VAL A 142 5.89 13.39 -4.15
C VAL A 142 6.10 13.47 -2.65
N VAL A 143 5.34 12.72 -1.85
CA VAL A 143 5.49 12.65 -0.38
C VAL A 143 6.91 12.23 -0.01
N ALA A 144 7.43 11.16 -0.62
CA ALA A 144 8.79 10.71 -0.36
C ALA A 144 9.84 11.77 -0.71
N SER A 145 9.66 12.49 -1.83
CA SER A 145 10.54 13.58 -2.25
C SER A 145 10.50 14.76 -1.26
N LEU A 146 9.31 15.15 -0.79
CA LEU A 146 9.15 16.22 0.21
C LEU A 146 9.73 15.81 1.58
N GLN A 147 9.51 14.58 2.03
CA GLN A 147 10.13 14.06 3.25
C GLN A 147 11.66 14.07 3.15
N GLY A 148 12.17 13.66 1.99
CA GLY A 148 13.62 13.70 1.71
C GLY A 148 14.22 15.10 1.74
N LYS A 149 13.45 16.12 1.32
CA LYS A 149 13.87 17.51 1.22
C LYS A 149 13.67 18.29 2.52
N LEU A 150 12.57 18.08 3.24
CA LEU A 150 12.11 18.93 4.32
C LEU A 150 12.38 18.38 5.72
N VAL A 151 12.67 17.07 5.84
CA VAL A 151 12.86 16.40 7.12
C VAL A 151 14.24 15.76 7.18
N SER A 152 15.00 16.08 8.22
CA SER A 152 16.34 15.51 8.44
C SER A 152 16.27 13.98 8.66
N PRO A 153 17.31 13.21 8.26
CA PRO A 153 17.32 11.76 8.40
C PRO A 153 17.02 11.25 9.81
N GLY A 154 17.50 11.96 10.83
CA GLY A 154 17.29 11.61 12.25
C GLY A 154 15.84 11.71 12.73
N HIS A 155 15.01 12.54 12.11
CA HIS A 155 13.61 12.76 12.50
C HIS A 155 12.60 11.96 11.66
N ARG A 156 12.97 11.48 10.46
CA ARG A 156 12.06 10.78 9.55
C ARG A 156 11.43 9.54 10.15
N GLY A 157 12.22 8.73 10.84
CA GLY A 157 11.74 7.50 11.48
C GLY A 157 10.68 7.77 12.55
N ARG A 158 10.95 8.73 13.43
CA ARG A 158 10.02 9.13 14.49
C ARG A 158 8.72 9.71 13.92
N ALA A 159 8.81 10.63 12.97
CA ALA A 159 7.67 11.21 12.28
C ALA A 159 6.78 10.13 11.65
N MET A 160 7.40 9.16 10.98
CA MET A 160 6.67 8.04 10.38
C MET A 160 5.93 7.19 11.44
N VAL A 161 6.55 6.89 12.57
CA VAL A 161 5.91 6.09 13.64
C VAL A 161 4.71 6.83 14.22
N VAL A 162 4.86 8.13 14.50
CA VAL A 162 3.78 8.96 15.06
C VAL A 162 2.60 9.02 14.07
N SER A 163 2.85 9.35 12.81
CA SER A 163 1.78 9.46 11.80
C SER A 163 1.07 8.12 11.55
N VAL A 164 1.80 7.00 11.57
CA VAL A 164 1.20 5.66 11.43
C VAL A 164 0.35 5.32 12.66
N ALA A 165 0.84 5.56 13.87
CA ALA A 165 0.12 5.23 15.09
C ALA A 165 -1.16 6.06 15.23
N VAL A 166 -1.04 7.39 15.18
CA VAL A 166 -2.19 8.32 15.28
C VAL A 166 -3.17 8.08 14.14
N GLY A 167 -2.66 7.97 12.89
CA GLY A 167 -3.49 7.73 11.73
C GLY A 167 -4.24 6.40 11.79
N SER A 168 -3.64 5.34 12.37
CA SER A 168 -4.31 4.05 12.54
C SER A 168 -5.46 4.12 13.54
N VAL A 169 -5.25 4.79 14.68
CA VAL A 169 -6.31 4.97 15.68
C VAL A 169 -7.48 5.75 15.08
N LEU A 170 -7.20 6.90 14.45
CA LEU A 170 -8.24 7.72 13.82
C LEU A 170 -8.95 6.99 12.67
N ALA A 171 -8.22 6.21 11.88
CA ALA A 171 -8.80 5.39 10.81
C ALA A 171 -9.74 4.32 11.38
N ILE A 172 -9.38 3.64 12.47
CA ILE A 172 -10.24 2.66 13.12
C ILE A 172 -11.50 3.34 13.70
N LEU A 173 -11.35 4.49 14.36
CA LEU A 173 -12.49 5.26 14.86
C LEU A 173 -13.43 5.67 13.71
N ALA A 174 -12.88 6.17 12.60
CA ALA A 174 -13.66 6.51 11.41
C ALA A 174 -14.34 5.27 10.78
N ALA A 175 -13.68 4.11 10.81
CA ALA A 175 -14.29 2.86 10.36
C ALA A 175 -15.48 2.48 11.23
N VAL A 176 -15.35 2.53 12.55
CA VAL A 176 -16.43 2.14 13.48
C VAL A 176 -17.60 3.12 13.42
N TRP A 177 -17.34 4.41 13.41
CA TRP A 177 -18.40 5.42 13.52
C TRP A 177 -19.02 5.85 12.18
N LEU A 178 -18.29 5.74 11.08
CA LEU A 178 -18.76 6.15 9.76
C LEU A 178 -18.93 4.98 8.81
N LEU A 179 -17.85 4.19 8.57
CA LEU A 179 -17.89 3.10 7.60
C LEU A 179 -18.88 2.01 7.99
N GLY A 180 -18.88 1.56 9.25
CA GLY A 180 -19.76 0.50 9.73
C GLY A 180 -21.24 0.82 9.50
N PRO A 181 -21.78 1.92 10.05
CA PRO A 181 -23.18 2.31 9.81
C PRO A 181 -23.52 2.50 8.33
N TRP A 182 -22.61 3.01 7.51
CA TRP A 182 -22.87 3.19 6.08
C TRP A 182 -22.90 1.88 5.30
N LEU A 183 -22.11 0.88 5.68
CA LEU A 183 -22.16 -0.44 5.04
C LEU A 183 -23.53 -1.13 5.21
N GLU A 184 -24.29 -0.80 6.26
CA GLU A 184 -25.60 -1.35 6.50
C GLU A 184 -26.73 -0.59 5.79
N GLN A 185 -26.43 0.56 5.17
CA GLN A 185 -27.41 1.41 4.49
C GLN A 185 -27.45 1.09 2.98
N PRO A 186 -28.64 1.16 2.35
CA PRO A 186 -28.77 0.94 0.89
C PRO A 186 -27.97 1.93 0.05
N ASP A 187 -27.76 3.16 0.55
CA ASP A 187 -27.00 4.23 -0.09
C ASP A 187 -25.56 4.38 0.50
N GLY A 188 -25.03 3.32 1.10
CA GLY A 188 -23.77 3.37 1.83
C GLY A 188 -22.55 3.60 0.93
N PHE A 189 -22.47 2.97 -0.24
CA PHE A 189 -21.33 3.13 -1.12
C PHE A 189 -21.09 4.59 -1.60
N PRO A 190 -22.10 5.35 -2.04
CA PRO A 190 -21.93 6.77 -2.34
C PRO A 190 -21.35 7.56 -1.16
N LYS A 191 -21.79 7.30 0.07
CA LYS A 191 -21.30 7.96 1.29
C LYS A 191 -19.84 7.60 1.55
N ILE A 192 -19.46 6.33 1.37
CA ILE A 192 -18.09 5.83 1.51
C ILE A 192 -17.18 6.52 0.49
N PHE A 193 -17.61 6.65 -0.77
CA PHE A 193 -16.84 7.35 -1.81
C PHE A 193 -16.75 8.85 -1.54
N ALA A 194 -17.84 9.48 -1.11
CA ALA A 194 -17.84 10.90 -0.74
C ALA A 194 -16.90 11.16 0.45
N ALA A 195 -16.87 10.30 1.47
CA ALA A 195 -15.91 10.40 2.56
C ALA A 195 -14.46 10.22 2.08
N THR A 196 -14.20 9.23 1.23
CA THR A 196 -12.87 9.05 0.61
C THR A 196 -12.45 10.33 -0.11
N ALA A 197 -13.32 10.88 -0.95
CA ALA A 197 -13.07 12.14 -1.66
C ALA A 197 -12.83 13.31 -0.70
N GLY A 198 -13.66 13.44 0.35
CA GLY A 198 -13.57 14.48 1.36
C GLY A 198 -12.25 14.46 2.13
N PHE A 199 -11.79 13.28 2.57
CA PHE A 199 -10.51 13.17 3.27
C PHE A 199 -9.32 13.47 2.35
N PHE A 200 -9.32 13.04 1.09
CA PHE A 200 -8.26 13.42 0.15
C PHE A 200 -8.32 14.89 -0.27
N ALA A 201 -9.52 15.48 -0.36
CA ALA A 201 -9.68 16.92 -0.55
C ALA A 201 -9.14 17.70 0.66
N LEU A 202 -9.45 17.26 1.89
CA LEU A 202 -8.90 17.85 3.11
C LEU A 202 -7.36 17.71 3.16
N ALA A 203 -6.82 16.54 2.81
CA ALA A 203 -5.39 16.33 2.73
C ALA A 203 -4.74 17.27 1.69
N SER A 204 -5.43 17.62 0.60
CA SER A 204 -4.91 18.52 -0.43
C SER A 204 -4.71 19.97 0.04
N ILE A 205 -5.31 20.35 1.17
CA ILE A 205 -5.13 21.69 1.76
C ILE A 205 -3.79 21.77 2.50
N VAL A 206 -3.32 20.67 3.07
CA VAL A 206 -2.11 20.64 3.90
C VAL A 206 -0.85 21.17 3.19
N PRO A 207 -0.58 20.88 1.90
CA PRO A 207 0.55 21.42 1.17
C PRO A 207 0.66 22.96 1.18
N LEU A 208 -0.46 23.68 1.37
CA LEU A 208 -0.46 25.15 1.44
C LEU A 208 0.26 25.67 2.69
N PHE A 209 0.39 24.88 3.74
CA PHE A 209 1.04 25.23 4.98
C PHE A 209 2.52 24.81 5.04
N LEU A 210 3.01 24.09 4.03
CA LEU A 210 4.41 23.71 3.91
C LEU A 210 5.26 24.93 3.52
N ASP A 211 6.36 25.13 4.23
CA ASP A 211 7.39 26.12 3.88
C ASP A 211 8.49 25.42 3.09
N GLU A 212 8.22 25.18 1.80
CA GLU A 212 9.17 24.52 0.90
C GLU A 212 10.04 25.56 0.20
N PRO A 213 11.38 25.61 0.45
CA PRO A 213 12.28 26.42 -0.35
C PRO A 213 12.32 25.92 -1.79
N ALA A 214 12.39 26.86 -2.75
CA ALA A 214 12.57 26.49 -4.15
C ALA A 214 13.93 25.80 -4.36
N ASP A 215 13.96 24.75 -5.16
CA ASP A 215 15.23 24.13 -5.53
C ASP A 215 16.04 25.08 -6.43
N PRO A 216 17.38 25.14 -6.28
CA PRO A 216 18.23 25.95 -7.11
C PRO A 216 18.11 25.57 -8.59
N PRO A 217 18.21 26.55 -9.53
CA PRO A 217 18.09 26.29 -10.98
C PRO A 217 19.08 25.25 -11.51
N GLU A 218 20.22 25.11 -10.86
CA GLU A 218 21.26 24.14 -11.23
C GLU A 218 20.80 22.69 -10.99
N ILE A 219 20.15 22.43 -9.87
CA ILE A 219 19.57 21.11 -9.55
C ILE A 219 18.43 20.80 -10.52
N VAL A 220 17.61 21.80 -10.81
CA VAL A 220 16.50 21.68 -11.76
C VAL A 220 16.97 21.35 -13.18
N ARG A 221 18.09 21.95 -13.64
CA ARG A 221 18.69 21.69 -14.95
C ARG A 221 19.47 20.38 -15.02
N GLY A 222 20.20 20.01 -13.97
CA GLY A 222 20.99 18.77 -13.92
C GLY A 222 20.14 17.49 -13.94
N SER A 223 18.86 17.58 -13.61
CA SER A 223 17.91 16.45 -13.70
C SER A 223 17.46 16.14 -15.14
N THR A 224 17.91 16.91 -16.15
CA THR A 224 17.58 16.69 -17.57
C THR A 224 18.24 15.41 -18.14
N ASP A 225 19.32 14.92 -17.54
CA ASP A 225 20.01 13.69 -17.97
C ASP A 225 19.33 12.40 -17.52
N ALA A 226 18.31 12.51 -16.71
CA ALA A 226 17.48 11.39 -16.27
C ALA A 226 16.41 11.02 -17.31
N MET A 227 16.81 10.68 -18.52
CA MET A 227 16.09 9.73 -19.42
C MET A 227 16.13 8.35 -18.75
N ALA A 228 15.59 8.30 -17.54
CA ALA A 228 15.83 7.23 -16.56
C ALA A 228 15.21 5.89 -16.98
N GLY A 229 14.13 5.89 -17.75
CA GLY A 229 13.42 4.65 -18.09
C GLY A 229 14.25 3.69 -18.93
N GLN A 230 14.87 4.15 -20.03
CA GLN A 230 15.66 3.27 -20.90
C GLN A 230 16.97 2.80 -20.25
N ARG A 231 17.63 3.66 -19.43
CA ARG A 231 18.86 3.28 -18.72
C ARG A 231 18.58 2.39 -17.49
N LEU A 232 17.40 2.48 -16.88
CA LEU A 232 17.00 1.59 -15.77
C LEU A 232 16.94 0.12 -16.23
N PHE A 233 16.24 -0.16 -17.32
CA PHE A 233 16.05 -1.53 -17.81
C PHE A 233 17.37 -2.16 -18.34
N SER A 234 18.24 -1.39 -18.99
CA SER A 234 19.52 -1.91 -19.50
C SER A 234 20.49 -2.37 -18.41
N GLY A 235 20.35 -1.84 -17.19
CA GLY A 235 21.14 -2.26 -16.03
C GLY A 235 20.58 -3.46 -15.27
N TRP A 236 19.30 -3.83 -15.49
CA TRP A 236 18.66 -4.91 -14.76
C TRP A 236 19.27 -6.28 -15.06
N ALA A 237 19.44 -6.62 -16.34
CA ALA A 237 20.00 -7.89 -16.75
C ALA A 237 21.39 -8.11 -16.12
N ARG A 238 22.26 -7.13 -16.22
CA ARG A 238 23.62 -7.20 -15.61
C ARG A 238 23.58 -7.35 -14.09
N ALA A 239 22.69 -6.64 -13.40
CA ALA A 239 22.56 -6.76 -11.94
C ALA A 239 22.07 -8.16 -11.53
N LEU A 240 21.10 -8.72 -12.26
CA LEU A 240 20.58 -10.06 -12.03
C LEU A 240 21.62 -11.15 -12.34
N GLU A 241 22.43 -10.98 -13.39
CA GLU A 241 23.52 -11.91 -13.73
C GLU A 241 24.65 -11.88 -12.69
N SER A 242 24.93 -10.71 -12.11
CA SER A 242 26.05 -10.53 -11.18
C SER A 242 25.72 -10.84 -9.72
N ASP A 243 24.44 -10.83 -9.32
CA ASP A 243 24.02 -11.03 -7.92
C ASP A 243 22.93 -12.11 -7.76
N PRO A 244 23.32 -13.36 -7.48
CA PRO A 244 22.36 -14.45 -7.24
C PRO A 244 21.44 -14.22 -6.04
N ALA A 245 21.84 -13.39 -5.07
CA ALA A 245 20.99 -13.05 -3.92
C ALA A 245 19.84 -12.12 -4.35
N LEU A 246 20.12 -11.17 -5.26
CA LEU A 246 19.10 -10.33 -5.87
C LEU A 246 18.08 -11.17 -6.66
N VAL A 247 18.53 -12.15 -7.45
CA VAL A 247 17.65 -13.08 -8.19
C VAL A 247 16.73 -13.83 -7.22
N ARG A 248 17.28 -14.38 -6.13
CA ARG A 248 16.48 -15.07 -5.10
C ARG A 248 15.46 -14.14 -4.46
N LEU A 249 15.86 -12.91 -4.12
CA LEU A 249 14.94 -11.91 -3.58
C LEU A 249 13.80 -11.60 -4.55
N CYS A 250 14.09 -11.47 -5.85
CA CYS A 250 13.08 -11.28 -6.89
C CYS A 250 12.11 -12.47 -6.98
N LEU A 251 12.60 -13.70 -6.89
CA LEU A 251 11.74 -14.89 -6.88
C LEU A 251 10.85 -14.93 -5.63
N VAL A 252 11.40 -14.62 -4.45
CA VAL A 252 10.60 -14.50 -3.21
C VAL A 252 9.53 -13.42 -3.36
N ALA A 253 9.88 -12.28 -3.92
CA ALA A 253 8.96 -11.17 -4.17
C ALA A 253 7.85 -11.55 -5.15
N ALA A 254 8.18 -12.23 -6.24
CA ALA A 254 7.21 -12.73 -7.22
C ALA A 254 6.25 -13.76 -6.59
N CYS A 255 6.75 -14.71 -5.81
CA CYS A 255 5.91 -15.67 -5.08
C CYS A 255 5.01 -14.97 -4.04
N PHE A 256 5.53 -13.98 -3.32
CA PHE A 256 4.75 -13.18 -2.36
C PHE A 256 3.61 -12.43 -3.02
N SER A 257 3.74 -12.01 -4.28
CA SER A 257 2.69 -11.30 -5.01
C SER A 257 1.40 -12.11 -5.16
N ALA A 258 1.47 -13.45 -5.05
CA ALA A 258 0.27 -14.30 -5.03
C ALA A 258 -0.68 -13.94 -3.87
N VAL A 259 -0.16 -13.52 -2.71
CA VAL A 259 -0.98 -13.03 -1.58
C VAL A 259 -1.89 -11.90 -2.04
N LEU A 260 -1.30 -10.94 -2.75
CA LEU A 260 -1.98 -9.71 -3.18
C LEU A 260 -2.99 -9.97 -4.29
N MET A 261 -2.73 -10.96 -5.15
CA MET A 261 -3.65 -11.37 -6.23
C MET A 261 -4.88 -12.11 -5.69
N LEU A 262 -4.75 -12.78 -4.56
CA LEU A 262 -5.84 -13.53 -3.94
C LEU A 262 -6.81 -12.67 -3.10
N PHE A 263 -6.45 -11.44 -2.73
CA PHE A 263 -7.24 -10.59 -1.84
C PHE A 263 -8.71 -10.45 -2.22
N PRO A 264 -9.07 -10.13 -3.47
CA PRO A 264 -10.47 -9.91 -3.83
C PRO A 264 -11.32 -11.17 -3.68
N HIS A 265 -10.67 -12.32 -3.80
CA HIS A 265 -11.35 -13.62 -3.78
C HIS A 265 -11.69 -14.11 -2.37
N TYR A 266 -11.01 -13.63 -1.32
CA TYR A 266 -11.38 -13.99 0.07
C TYR A 266 -12.73 -13.40 0.46
N GLN A 267 -12.97 -12.13 0.12
CA GLN A 267 -14.26 -11.47 0.36
C GLN A 267 -15.37 -12.14 -0.46
N ALA A 268 -15.12 -12.42 -1.75
CA ALA A 268 -16.07 -13.12 -2.60
C ALA A 268 -16.41 -14.51 -2.05
N PHE A 269 -15.40 -15.29 -1.62
CA PHE A 269 -15.63 -16.59 -0.97
C PHE A 269 -16.55 -16.47 0.24
N ALA A 270 -16.30 -15.49 1.13
CA ALA A 270 -17.11 -15.29 2.31
C ALA A 270 -18.56 -14.94 1.97
N ARG A 271 -18.77 -14.10 0.96
CA ARG A 271 -20.12 -13.75 0.48
C ARG A 271 -20.81 -14.97 -0.13
N ASP A 272 -20.17 -15.64 -1.09
CA ASP A 272 -20.82 -16.62 -1.95
C ASP A 272 -20.99 -17.98 -1.29
N ARG A 273 -20.01 -18.40 -0.47
CA ARG A 273 -20.00 -19.72 0.15
C ARG A 273 -20.46 -19.71 1.61
N LEU A 274 -20.16 -18.64 2.35
CA LEU A 274 -20.52 -18.53 3.75
C LEU A 274 -21.76 -17.65 3.95
N GLY A 275 -22.15 -16.84 2.96
CA GLY A 275 -23.27 -15.90 3.06
C GLY A 275 -23.04 -14.84 4.13
N SER A 276 -21.77 -14.41 4.28
CA SER A 276 -21.44 -13.34 5.21
C SER A 276 -22.13 -12.04 4.81
N ARG A 277 -22.61 -11.32 5.84
CA ARG A 277 -23.30 -10.04 5.65
C ARG A 277 -22.30 -8.93 5.34
N ILE A 278 -22.74 -7.90 4.63
CA ILE A 278 -21.90 -6.74 4.32
C ILE A 278 -21.38 -6.03 5.58
N GLY A 279 -22.12 -6.05 6.70
CA GLY A 279 -21.66 -5.55 7.99
C GLY A 279 -20.41 -6.22 8.54
N SER A 280 -20.14 -7.49 8.16
CA SER A 280 -18.91 -8.19 8.55
C SER A 280 -17.63 -7.52 8.01
N LEU A 281 -17.73 -6.73 6.94
CA LEU A 281 -16.60 -6.01 6.34
C LEU A 281 -15.95 -5.04 7.32
N LEU A 282 -16.73 -4.43 8.22
CA LEU A 282 -16.20 -3.56 9.27
C LEU A 282 -15.20 -4.30 10.17
N THR A 283 -15.60 -5.47 10.68
CA THR A 283 -14.72 -6.29 11.55
C THR A 283 -13.42 -6.63 10.81
N TRP A 284 -13.50 -7.02 9.54
CA TRP A 284 -12.35 -7.39 8.74
C TRP A 284 -11.40 -6.20 8.53
N VAL A 285 -11.93 -5.01 8.23
CA VAL A 285 -11.16 -3.77 8.10
C VAL A 285 -10.46 -3.42 9.41
N VAL A 286 -11.17 -3.50 10.54
CA VAL A 286 -10.60 -3.22 11.87
C VAL A 286 -9.48 -4.20 12.21
N VAL A 287 -9.73 -5.51 12.05
CA VAL A 287 -8.73 -6.56 12.33
C VAL A 287 -7.48 -6.38 11.46
N GLN A 288 -7.65 -6.14 10.16
CA GLN A 288 -6.53 -5.92 9.26
C GLN A 288 -5.69 -4.70 9.66
N ASN A 289 -6.32 -3.58 10.00
CA ASN A 289 -5.61 -2.36 10.39
C ASN A 289 -4.96 -2.49 11.78
N ALA A 290 -5.61 -3.14 12.74
CA ALA A 290 -5.04 -3.45 14.04
C ALA A 290 -3.80 -4.34 13.92
N ALA A 291 -3.88 -5.40 13.11
CA ALA A 291 -2.75 -6.29 12.83
C ALA A 291 -1.58 -5.52 12.18
N THR A 292 -1.85 -4.62 11.22
CA THR A 292 -0.83 -3.74 10.63
C THR A 292 -0.15 -2.89 11.71
N GLY A 293 -0.92 -2.28 12.59
CA GLY A 293 -0.40 -1.46 13.69
C GLY A 293 0.50 -2.27 14.62
N ILE A 294 0.00 -3.39 15.14
CA ILE A 294 0.73 -4.26 16.08
C ILE A 294 2.03 -4.77 15.47
N VAL A 295 1.97 -5.30 14.24
CA VAL A 295 3.15 -5.87 13.59
C VAL A 295 4.16 -4.79 13.23
N SER A 296 3.74 -3.57 12.91
CA SER A 296 4.65 -2.44 12.69
C SER A 296 5.52 -2.13 13.91
N LEU A 297 4.95 -2.25 15.12
CA LEU A 297 5.67 -2.00 16.37
C LEU A 297 6.72 -3.09 16.67
N VAL A 298 6.50 -4.32 16.17
CA VAL A 298 7.39 -5.47 16.43
C VAL A 298 8.41 -5.64 15.31
N ALA A 299 8.00 -5.50 14.06
CA ALA A 299 8.84 -5.81 12.89
C ALA A 299 10.09 -4.91 12.81
N GLY A 300 9.97 -3.62 13.15
CA GLY A 300 11.09 -2.68 13.15
C GLY A 300 12.20 -3.10 14.14
N PRO A 301 11.92 -3.14 15.45
CA PRO A 301 12.92 -3.54 16.46
C PRO A 301 13.51 -4.95 16.23
N VAL A 302 12.71 -5.89 15.74
CA VAL A 302 13.21 -7.25 15.42
C VAL A 302 14.14 -7.21 14.21
N SER A 303 13.78 -6.44 13.17
CA SER A 303 14.65 -6.22 11.99
C SER A 303 15.98 -5.61 12.40
N ASP A 304 15.97 -4.63 13.32
CA ASP A 304 17.18 -3.96 13.78
C ASP A 304 18.10 -4.90 14.59
N ARG A 305 17.52 -5.79 15.39
CA ARG A 305 18.29 -6.70 16.27
C ARG A 305 18.71 -8.01 15.59
N ARG A 306 17.82 -8.59 14.77
CA ARG A 306 18.00 -9.94 14.20
C ARG A 306 18.27 -9.95 12.70
N GLY A 307 18.16 -8.78 12.05
CA GLY A 307 18.34 -8.61 10.62
C GLY A 307 17.03 -8.66 9.83
N THR A 308 17.06 -7.98 8.67
CA THR A 308 15.89 -7.81 7.79
C THR A 308 15.43 -9.14 7.18
N ARG A 309 16.37 -10.07 6.92
CA ARG A 309 16.06 -11.41 6.41
C ARG A 309 15.08 -12.19 7.29
N VAL A 310 15.34 -12.22 8.61
CA VAL A 310 14.53 -13.01 9.55
C VAL A 310 13.09 -12.52 9.55
N VAL A 311 12.89 -11.21 9.59
CA VAL A 311 11.55 -10.61 9.58
C VAL A 311 10.86 -10.86 8.24
N LEU A 312 11.57 -10.70 7.12
CA LEU A 312 11.03 -10.98 5.78
C LEU A 312 10.56 -12.43 5.66
N LEU A 313 11.38 -13.40 6.09
CA LEU A 313 11.02 -14.82 6.11
C LEU A 313 9.72 -15.06 6.90
N TRP A 314 9.64 -14.53 8.12
CA TRP A 314 8.46 -14.69 8.97
C TRP A 314 7.20 -14.08 8.32
N LEU A 315 7.31 -12.90 7.73
CA LEU A 315 6.17 -12.24 7.10
C LEU A 315 5.69 -13.00 5.85
N VAL A 316 6.60 -13.51 5.02
CA VAL A 316 6.25 -14.31 3.84
C VAL A 316 5.64 -15.65 4.28
N ALA A 317 6.24 -16.35 5.24
CA ALA A 317 5.73 -17.60 5.75
C ALA A 317 4.33 -17.46 6.37
N LEU A 318 4.12 -16.41 7.18
CA LEU A 318 2.82 -16.14 7.79
C LEU A 318 1.78 -15.74 6.73
N SER A 319 2.19 -15.05 5.67
CA SER A 319 1.29 -14.73 4.55
C SER A 319 0.83 -15.99 3.80
N ALA A 320 1.65 -17.04 3.73
CA ALA A 320 1.27 -18.32 3.11
C ALA A 320 0.14 -19.04 3.88
N THR A 321 -0.01 -18.75 5.17
CA THR A 321 -1.10 -19.34 5.97
C THR A 321 -2.47 -18.78 5.63
N THR A 322 -2.57 -17.58 5.06
CA THR A 322 -3.83 -16.90 4.78
C THR A 322 -4.77 -17.75 3.90
N PRO A 323 -4.38 -18.18 2.67
CA PRO A 323 -5.27 -18.99 1.84
C PRO A 323 -5.51 -20.39 2.42
N LEU A 324 -4.59 -20.94 3.23
CA LEU A 324 -4.81 -22.19 3.96
C LEU A 324 -5.89 -22.03 5.03
N VAL A 325 -5.86 -20.95 5.80
CA VAL A 325 -6.89 -20.66 6.82
C VAL A 325 -8.26 -20.56 6.15
N VAL A 326 -8.37 -19.86 5.02
CA VAL A 326 -9.64 -19.81 4.25
C VAL A 326 -10.09 -21.21 3.83
N THR A 327 -9.17 -22.02 3.32
CA THR A 327 -9.45 -23.40 2.89
C THR A 327 -9.92 -24.24 4.07
N LEU A 328 -9.25 -24.17 5.22
CA LEU A 328 -9.62 -24.90 6.44
C LEU A 328 -10.98 -24.44 6.96
N LEU A 329 -11.23 -23.14 7.04
CA LEU A 329 -12.54 -22.60 7.41
C LEU A 329 -13.65 -23.10 6.48
N SER A 330 -13.35 -23.29 5.20
CA SER A 330 -14.32 -23.81 4.23
C SER A 330 -14.74 -25.27 4.47
N LEU A 331 -14.02 -26.01 5.31
CA LEU A 331 -14.32 -27.39 5.68
C LEU A 331 -15.17 -27.47 6.95
N LEU A 332 -15.28 -26.38 7.70
CA LEU A 332 -16.04 -26.30 8.96
C LEU A 332 -17.54 -26.07 8.67
N PRO A 333 -18.42 -26.34 9.65
CA PRO A 333 -19.83 -25.94 9.57
C PRO A 333 -19.93 -24.44 9.30
N ARG A 334 -20.90 -24.05 8.44
CA ARG A 334 -21.05 -22.67 7.96
C ARG A 334 -21.10 -21.64 9.08
N ALA A 335 -21.82 -21.91 10.17
CA ALA A 335 -21.93 -20.99 11.29
C ALA A 335 -20.55 -20.70 11.91
N VAL A 336 -19.75 -21.75 12.18
CA VAL A 336 -18.40 -21.62 12.73
C VAL A 336 -17.51 -20.86 11.75
N ALA A 337 -17.57 -21.20 10.47
CA ALA A 337 -16.76 -20.54 9.45
C ALA A 337 -17.05 -19.04 9.36
N VAL A 338 -18.32 -18.62 9.42
CA VAL A 338 -18.71 -17.21 9.41
C VAL A 338 -18.18 -16.47 10.64
N ASP A 339 -18.34 -17.07 11.84
CA ASP A 339 -17.94 -16.44 13.11
C ASP A 339 -16.42 -16.24 13.20
N TRP A 340 -15.64 -17.13 12.59
CA TRP A 340 -14.16 -17.09 12.64
C TRP A 340 -13.51 -16.49 11.39
N PHE A 341 -14.26 -16.10 10.37
CA PHE A 341 -13.69 -15.65 9.09
C PHE A 341 -12.82 -14.39 9.21
N TRP A 342 -13.05 -13.56 10.23
CA TRP A 342 -12.23 -12.37 10.50
C TRP A 342 -10.74 -12.68 10.69
N ILE A 343 -10.40 -13.91 11.13
CA ILE A 343 -9.01 -14.35 11.34
C ILE A 343 -8.16 -14.29 10.05
N VAL A 344 -8.79 -14.43 8.88
CA VAL A 344 -8.16 -14.35 7.56
C VAL A 344 -7.52 -12.98 7.34
N TYR A 345 -8.11 -11.92 7.92
CA TYR A 345 -7.67 -10.54 7.69
C TYR A 345 -6.53 -10.10 8.60
N ALA A 346 -6.21 -10.84 9.66
CA ALA A 346 -5.05 -10.55 10.51
C ALA A 346 -3.72 -10.72 9.75
N PRO A 347 -3.42 -11.86 9.08
CA PRO A 347 -2.22 -11.96 8.25
C PRO A 347 -2.21 -11.00 7.05
N LEU A 348 -3.37 -10.62 6.51
CA LEU A 348 -3.44 -9.64 5.43
C LEU A 348 -2.96 -8.25 5.86
N GLY A 349 -3.06 -7.91 7.16
CA GLY A 349 -2.48 -6.71 7.74
C GLY A 349 -0.95 -6.62 7.68
N LEU A 350 -0.26 -7.75 7.41
CA LEU A 350 1.20 -7.79 7.28
C LEU A 350 1.72 -7.22 5.97
N ASN A 351 0.88 -7.17 4.94
CA ASN A 351 1.30 -6.86 3.57
C ASN A 351 1.97 -5.49 3.41
N PRO A 352 1.47 -4.38 3.98
CA PRO A 352 2.14 -3.09 3.87
C PRO A 352 3.56 -3.09 4.46
N ILE A 353 3.76 -3.89 5.51
CA ILE A 353 5.05 -4.04 6.19
C ILE A 353 5.98 -4.90 5.34
N SER A 354 5.48 -6.02 4.80
CA SER A 354 6.24 -6.90 3.92
C SER A 354 6.77 -6.16 2.71
N LEU A 355 5.95 -5.34 2.05
CA LEU A 355 6.37 -4.54 0.90
C LEU A 355 7.50 -3.56 1.23
N LYS A 356 7.45 -2.92 2.41
CA LYS A 356 8.53 -2.05 2.89
C LYS A 356 9.80 -2.85 3.18
N LEU A 357 9.67 -4.06 3.74
CA LEU A 357 10.82 -4.92 4.02
C LEU A 357 11.50 -5.42 2.75
N PHE A 358 10.75 -5.74 1.69
CA PHE A 358 11.35 -6.04 0.38
C PHE A 358 12.21 -4.89 -0.12
N THR A 359 11.71 -3.66 -0.01
CA THR A 359 12.46 -2.46 -0.38
C THR A 359 13.71 -2.28 0.49
N ASN A 360 13.59 -2.40 1.81
CA ASN A 360 14.71 -2.26 2.73
C ASN A 360 15.79 -3.34 2.48
N TYR A 361 15.36 -4.59 2.28
CA TYR A 361 16.28 -5.68 1.99
C TYR A 361 17.02 -5.45 0.65
N ALA A 362 16.34 -4.93 -0.38
CA ALA A 362 16.95 -4.55 -1.64
C ALA A 362 18.03 -3.46 -1.47
N LEU A 363 17.77 -2.47 -0.59
CA LEU A 363 18.75 -1.43 -0.25
C LEU A 363 19.97 -1.99 0.49
N GLU A 364 19.74 -2.89 1.46
CA GLU A 364 20.81 -3.55 2.22
C GLU A 364 21.65 -4.51 1.36
N LEU A 365 21.05 -5.08 0.31
CA LEU A 365 21.73 -6.01 -0.60
C LEU A 365 22.61 -5.29 -1.63
N ALA A 366 22.26 -4.05 -1.98
CA ALA A 366 22.96 -3.28 -3.00
C ALA A 366 24.42 -2.99 -2.60
N PRO A 367 25.43 -3.29 -3.46
CA PRO A 367 26.85 -3.17 -3.12
C PRO A 367 27.29 -1.74 -2.81
N ARG A 368 26.64 -0.74 -3.44
CA ARG A 368 26.97 0.70 -3.30
C ARG A 368 25.68 1.51 -3.22
N SER A 369 25.71 2.64 -2.55
CA SER A 369 24.58 3.57 -2.50
C SER A 369 24.09 4.04 -3.87
N ALA A 370 24.99 4.13 -4.86
CA ALA A 370 24.65 4.44 -6.25
C ALA A 370 23.79 3.36 -6.92
N ASP A 371 23.83 2.11 -6.44
CA ASP A 371 23.06 0.99 -6.97
C ASP A 371 21.68 0.84 -6.30
N HIS A 372 21.41 1.56 -5.18
CA HIS A 372 20.15 1.51 -4.45
C HIS A 372 18.92 1.66 -5.35
N PRO A 373 18.81 2.70 -6.23
CA PRO A 373 17.63 2.86 -7.07
C PRO A 373 17.41 1.68 -8.02
N ARG A 374 18.51 1.08 -8.52
CA ARG A 374 18.45 -0.07 -9.42
C ARG A 374 17.91 -1.30 -8.69
N TYR A 375 18.44 -1.65 -7.53
CA TYR A 375 18.03 -2.81 -6.75
C TYR A 375 16.57 -2.70 -6.31
N VAL A 376 16.17 -1.54 -5.80
CA VAL A 376 14.78 -1.26 -5.43
C VAL A 376 13.83 -1.38 -6.63
N SER A 377 14.24 -0.86 -7.80
CA SER A 377 13.40 -0.93 -9.00
C SER A 377 13.26 -2.36 -9.55
N ILE A 378 14.32 -3.17 -9.48
CA ILE A 378 14.28 -4.60 -9.89
C ILE A 378 13.33 -5.38 -8.98
N VAL A 379 13.45 -5.24 -7.66
CA VAL A 379 12.58 -5.92 -6.69
C VAL A 379 11.15 -5.41 -6.79
N GLY A 380 10.95 -4.11 -6.99
CA GLY A 380 9.63 -3.53 -7.27
C GLY A 380 8.99 -4.09 -8.54
N GLY A 381 9.78 -4.28 -9.60
CA GLY A 381 9.36 -4.95 -10.84
C GLY A 381 8.97 -6.41 -10.60
N ALA A 382 9.76 -7.16 -9.82
CA ALA A 382 9.47 -8.54 -9.46
C ALA A 382 8.18 -8.67 -8.62
N LEU A 383 7.89 -7.70 -7.75
CA LEU A 383 6.62 -7.62 -7.04
C LEU A 383 5.45 -7.28 -7.97
N ALA A 384 5.66 -6.46 -8.98
CA ALA A 384 4.59 -5.97 -9.86
C ALA A 384 4.27 -6.91 -11.03
N ALA A 385 5.27 -7.55 -11.62
CA ALA A 385 5.10 -8.37 -12.84
C ALA A 385 4.03 -9.46 -12.72
N PRO A 386 3.94 -10.23 -11.60
CA PRO A 386 2.93 -11.29 -11.49
C PRO A 386 1.49 -10.79 -11.53
N PHE A 387 1.22 -9.51 -11.22
CA PHE A 387 -0.15 -8.98 -11.23
C PHE A 387 -0.84 -9.05 -12.60
N VAL A 388 -0.08 -9.09 -13.68
CA VAL A 388 -0.63 -9.32 -15.04
C VAL A 388 -1.44 -10.62 -15.10
N LEU A 389 -1.10 -11.60 -14.27
CA LEU A 389 -1.79 -12.89 -14.17
C LEU A 389 -3.05 -12.86 -13.28
N SER A 390 -3.27 -11.77 -12.54
CA SER A 390 -4.37 -11.71 -11.55
C SER A 390 -5.78 -11.92 -12.17
N PRO A 391 -6.12 -11.42 -13.37
CA PRO A 391 -7.39 -11.74 -14.02
C PRO A 391 -7.54 -13.22 -14.32
N LEU A 392 -6.44 -13.92 -14.65
CA LEU A 392 -6.45 -15.38 -14.90
C LEU A 392 -6.74 -16.16 -13.61
N ILE A 393 -6.29 -15.66 -12.46
CA ILE A 393 -6.65 -16.22 -11.15
C ILE A 393 -8.15 -16.09 -10.93
N GLY A 394 -8.74 -14.94 -11.27
CA GLY A 394 -10.19 -14.75 -11.23
C GLY A 394 -10.95 -15.72 -12.11
N LEU A 395 -10.51 -15.89 -13.36
CA LEU A 395 -11.08 -16.90 -14.28
C LEU A 395 -10.92 -18.32 -13.74
N ALA A 396 -9.78 -18.64 -13.12
CA ALA A 396 -9.58 -19.94 -12.50
C ALA A 396 -10.55 -20.15 -11.31
N VAL A 397 -10.81 -19.12 -10.50
CA VAL A 397 -11.82 -19.19 -9.44
C VAL A 397 -13.20 -19.46 -10.01
N ASP A 398 -13.57 -18.80 -11.11
CA ASP A 398 -14.86 -19.00 -11.78
C ASP A 398 -14.98 -20.43 -12.38
N ALA A 399 -13.88 -20.98 -12.91
CA ALA A 399 -13.86 -22.29 -13.60
C ALA A 399 -13.76 -23.48 -12.61
N VAL A 400 -12.85 -23.44 -11.63
CA VAL A 400 -12.54 -24.59 -10.75
C VAL A 400 -12.93 -24.34 -9.28
N GLY A 401 -13.41 -23.14 -8.96
CA GLY A 401 -13.82 -22.73 -7.61
C GLY A 401 -12.66 -22.22 -6.75
N PHE A 402 -13.01 -21.74 -5.57
CA PHE A 402 -12.07 -21.04 -4.67
C PHE A 402 -10.99 -21.94 -4.06
N ARG A 403 -11.36 -23.15 -3.60
CA ARG A 403 -10.46 -24.04 -2.84
C ARG A 403 -9.19 -24.42 -3.60
N PRO A 404 -9.26 -24.95 -4.82
CA PRO A 404 -8.04 -25.31 -5.58
C PRO A 404 -7.12 -24.12 -5.79
N VAL A 405 -7.69 -22.93 -6.06
CA VAL A 405 -6.94 -21.70 -6.28
C VAL A 405 -6.25 -21.24 -5.01
N PHE A 406 -6.91 -21.32 -3.86
CA PHE A 406 -6.32 -20.95 -2.56
C PHE A 406 -5.20 -21.92 -2.16
N VAL A 407 -5.37 -23.23 -2.36
CA VAL A 407 -4.31 -24.21 -2.10
C VAL A 407 -3.10 -23.97 -3.00
N ALA A 408 -3.32 -23.75 -4.30
CA ALA A 408 -2.24 -23.46 -5.24
C ALA A 408 -1.52 -22.15 -4.87
N GLY A 409 -2.28 -21.10 -4.54
CA GLY A 409 -1.73 -19.81 -4.10
C GLY A 409 -0.90 -19.95 -2.80
N SER A 410 -1.39 -20.73 -1.83
CA SER A 410 -0.63 -21.02 -0.60
C SER A 410 0.67 -21.75 -0.91
N ALA A 411 0.66 -22.73 -1.81
CA ALA A 411 1.85 -23.47 -2.22
C ALA A 411 2.89 -22.54 -2.88
N VAL A 412 2.46 -21.61 -3.74
CA VAL A 412 3.35 -20.62 -4.35
C VAL A 412 3.97 -19.71 -3.30
N ILE A 413 3.19 -19.19 -2.34
CA ILE A 413 3.72 -18.31 -1.29
C ILE A 413 4.66 -19.08 -0.37
N ALA A 414 4.33 -20.33 -0.03
CA ALA A 414 5.18 -21.20 0.78
C ALA A 414 6.51 -21.53 0.07
N ALA A 415 6.50 -21.73 -1.25
CA ALA A 415 7.72 -21.84 -2.04
C ALA A 415 8.58 -20.57 -1.94
N GLY A 416 7.95 -19.39 -1.97
CA GLY A 416 8.62 -18.11 -1.69
C GLY A 416 9.25 -18.07 -0.29
N ALA A 417 8.55 -18.54 0.73
CA ALA A 417 9.10 -18.63 2.09
C ALA A 417 10.30 -19.61 2.16
N ALA A 418 10.23 -20.76 1.49
CA ALA A 418 11.34 -21.70 1.40
C ALA A 418 12.56 -21.09 0.71
N LEU A 419 12.36 -20.35 -0.39
CA LEU A 419 13.44 -19.61 -1.07
C LEU A 419 14.05 -18.52 -0.16
N ALA A 420 13.24 -17.89 0.70
CA ALA A 420 13.70 -16.86 1.63
C ALA A 420 14.66 -17.42 2.70
N ILE A 421 14.61 -18.74 3.01
CA ILE A 421 15.56 -19.40 3.91
C ILE A 421 17.00 -19.32 3.36
N ALA A 422 17.16 -19.38 2.05
CA ALA A 422 18.45 -19.34 1.37
C ALA A 422 18.95 -17.91 1.08
N LEU A 423 18.21 -16.87 1.47
CA LEU A 423 18.67 -15.48 1.34
C LEU A 423 19.82 -15.22 2.32
N PRO A 424 20.86 -14.46 1.96
CA PRO A 424 21.91 -14.05 2.88
C PRO A 424 21.41 -13.02 3.89
N GLU A 425 22.06 -12.90 5.04
CA GLU A 425 21.86 -11.75 5.93
C GLU A 425 22.81 -10.61 5.51
N PRO A 426 22.29 -9.50 4.91
CA PRO A 426 23.15 -8.47 4.32
C PRO A 426 24.07 -7.79 5.34
N ARG A 427 23.58 -7.63 6.59
CA ARG A 427 24.33 -6.97 7.68
C ARG A 427 25.50 -7.79 8.22
N ARG A 428 25.65 -9.04 7.80
CA ARG A 428 26.76 -9.93 8.16
C ARG A 428 27.78 -10.10 7.03
N ARG A 429 27.57 -9.43 5.90
CA ARG A 429 28.52 -9.30 4.81
C ARG A 429 29.33 -8.01 4.97
#